data_0dfb250c087b9ac592a4b2c8031bb49c
#
_entry.id   0dfb250c087b9ac592a4b2c8031bb49c
#
_cell.length_a   1.000
_cell.length_b   1.000
_cell.length_c   1.000
_cell.angle_alpha   90.00
_cell.angle_beta   90.00
_cell.angle_gamma   90.00
#
_symmetry.space_group_name_H-M   'P 1'
#
loop_
_entity.id
_entity.type
_entity.pdbx_description
1 polymer ?
#
loop_
_entity_poly.entity_id
_entity_poly.type
_entity_poly.pdbx_seq_one_letter_code
_entity_poly.pdbx_strand_id
1 'polypeptide(L)' 'MKTIQEIITRYNELENTKANLGRPRTEAEWLETQRLEEEFTNHPDADDTCTYKGKFVMKSDVSVEDYLNQ' A
#
# COMPACT_ATOMS: atom_id res chain seq x y z
N MET A 1 1.77 -6.04 16.28
CA MET A 1 2.01 -5.05 15.20
C MET A 1 1.87 -5.75 13.86
N LYS A 2 1.19 -5.11 12.90
CA LYS A 2 1.10 -5.65 11.56
C LYS A 2 2.46 -5.60 10.88
N THR A 3 2.72 -6.56 9.97
CA THR A 3 3.93 -6.46 9.13
C THR A 3 3.72 -5.35 8.12
N ILE A 4 4.84 -4.81 7.60
CA ILE A 4 4.74 -3.76 6.58
C ILE A 4 4.03 -4.28 5.33
N GLN A 5 4.20 -5.55 4.99
CA GLN A 5 3.53 -6.14 3.84
C GLN A 5 2.02 -6.22 4.03
N GLU A 6 1.55 -6.54 5.23
CA GLU A 6 0.12 -6.53 5.55
C GLU A 6 -0.46 -5.12 5.38
N ILE A 7 0.27 -4.11 5.86
CA ILE A 7 -0.15 -2.72 5.77
C ILE A 7 -0.29 -2.30 4.31
N ILE A 8 0.75 -2.51 3.50
CA ILE A 8 0.72 -2.07 2.11
C ILE A 8 -0.30 -2.85 1.27
N THR A 9 -0.47 -4.14 1.55
CA THR A 9 -1.46 -4.96 0.84
C THR A 9 -2.87 -4.41 1.08
N ARG A 10 -3.22 -4.13 2.33
CA ARG A 10 -4.53 -3.59 2.65
C ARG A 10 -4.71 -2.17 2.13
N TYR A 11 -3.67 -1.35 2.23
CA TYR A 11 -3.69 0.01 1.71
C TYR A 11 -3.97 0.01 0.19
N ASN A 12 -3.28 -0.85 -0.55
CA ASN A 12 -3.50 -0.96 -1.99
C ASN A 12 -4.92 -1.39 -2.34
N GLU A 13 -5.49 -2.32 -1.57
CA GLU A 13 -6.88 -2.73 -1.75
C GLU A 13 -7.85 -1.56 -1.57
N LEU A 14 -7.63 -0.75 -0.54
CA LEU A 14 -8.49 0.39 -0.25
C LEU A 14 -8.34 1.51 -1.29
N GLU A 15 -7.13 1.74 -1.79
CA GLU A 15 -6.89 2.74 -2.83
C GLU A 15 -7.57 2.37 -4.15
N ASN A 16 -7.80 1.10 -4.39
CA ASN A 16 -8.39 0.60 -5.63
C ASN A 16 -9.78 -0.01 -5.44
N THR A 17 -10.54 0.42 -4.43
CA THR A 17 -11.85 -0.16 -4.13
C THR A 17 -12.81 -0.12 -5.32
N LYS A 18 -12.80 0.95 -6.10
CA LYS A 18 -13.67 1.04 -7.26
C LYS A 18 -13.34 -0.03 -8.28
N ALA A 19 -12.07 -0.29 -8.53
CA ALA A 19 -11.64 -1.33 -9.47
C ALA A 19 -11.85 -2.73 -8.90
N ASN A 20 -11.59 -2.91 -7.58
CA ASN A 20 -11.64 -4.22 -6.95
C ASN A 20 -13.05 -4.64 -6.53
N LEU A 21 -13.87 -3.69 -6.08
CA LEU A 21 -15.18 -3.95 -5.50
C LEU A 21 -16.33 -3.32 -6.31
N GLY A 22 -16.03 -2.50 -7.32
CA GLY A 22 -17.02 -1.87 -8.15
C GLY A 22 -17.78 -0.72 -7.45
N ARG A 23 -17.27 -0.20 -6.35
CA ARG A 23 -17.90 0.87 -5.59
C ARG A 23 -16.85 1.78 -4.96
N PRO A 24 -17.23 3.04 -4.63
CA PRO A 24 -16.32 3.93 -3.90
C PRO A 24 -16.12 3.46 -2.46
N ARG A 25 -15.07 3.97 -1.81
CA ARG A 25 -14.80 3.65 -0.41
C ARG A 25 -15.91 4.18 0.51
N THR A 26 -16.25 3.40 1.53
CA THR A 26 -17.14 3.85 2.60
C THR A 26 -16.37 4.75 3.56
N GLU A 27 -17.10 5.43 4.46
CA GLU A 27 -16.48 6.25 5.51
C GLU A 27 -15.54 5.42 6.38
N ALA A 28 -15.95 4.20 6.75
CA ALA A 28 -15.13 3.29 7.54
C ALA A 28 -13.83 2.94 6.82
N GLU A 29 -13.90 2.73 5.51
CA GLU A 29 -12.73 2.42 4.69
C GLU A 29 -11.80 3.63 4.56
N TRP A 30 -12.34 4.84 4.46
CA TRP A 30 -11.54 6.06 4.47
C TRP A 30 -10.79 6.22 5.80
N LEU A 31 -11.45 5.96 6.92
CA LEU A 31 -10.81 6.01 8.23
C LEU A 31 -9.73 4.94 8.38
N GLU A 32 -9.98 3.75 7.84
CA GLU A 32 -8.98 2.68 7.82
C GLU A 32 -7.76 3.09 6.98
N THR A 33 -7.98 3.73 5.84
CA THR A 33 -6.90 4.23 4.99
C THR A 33 -6.01 5.20 5.74
N GLN A 34 -6.62 6.16 6.45
CA GLN A 34 -5.87 7.13 7.24
C GLN A 34 -5.04 6.46 8.33
N ARG A 35 -5.61 5.46 9.00
CA ARG A 35 -4.91 4.69 10.03
C ARG A 35 -3.72 3.92 9.44
N LEU A 36 -3.92 3.32 8.27
CA LEU A 36 -2.86 2.58 7.60
C LEU A 36 -1.71 3.50 7.17
N GLU A 37 -2.01 4.70 6.70
CA GLU A 37 -0.99 5.69 6.37
C GLU A 37 -0.16 6.05 7.59
N GLU A 38 -0.81 6.23 8.74
CA GLU A 38 -0.12 6.53 9.98
C GLU A 38 0.74 5.35 10.45
N GLU A 39 0.19 4.13 10.40
CA GLU A 39 0.94 2.92 10.74
C GLU A 39 2.15 2.73 9.81
N PHE A 40 1.97 2.99 8.52
CA PHE A 40 3.05 2.91 7.54
C PHE A 40 4.17 3.90 7.88
N THR A 41 3.81 5.16 8.13
CA THR A 41 4.79 6.21 8.41
C THR A 41 5.62 5.89 9.65
N ASN A 42 5.02 5.25 10.64
CA ASN A 42 5.67 4.93 11.91
C ASN A 42 6.28 3.52 11.95
N HIS A 43 6.16 2.75 10.87
CA HIS A 43 6.65 1.38 10.85
C HIS A 43 8.16 1.35 10.63
N PRO A 44 8.90 0.52 11.40
CA PRO A 44 10.36 0.45 11.26
C PRO A 44 10.82 -0.09 9.89
N ASP A 45 9.98 -0.85 9.21
CA ASP A 45 10.29 -1.46 7.92
C ASP A 45 9.75 -0.67 6.73
N ALA A 46 9.27 0.55 6.94
CA ALA A 46 8.71 1.37 5.85
C ALA A 46 9.72 1.59 4.71
N ASP A 47 11.01 1.67 5.05
CA ASP A 47 12.06 1.89 4.05
C ASP A 47 12.29 0.68 3.15
N ASP A 48 11.72 -0.48 3.48
CA ASP A 48 11.83 -1.68 2.66
C ASP A 48 10.78 -1.73 1.54
N THR A 49 10.00 -0.67 1.39
CA THR A 49 8.95 -0.56 0.38
C THR A 49 9.27 0.51 -0.64
N CYS A 50 8.66 0.39 -1.81
CA CYS A 50 8.75 1.42 -2.85
C CYS A 50 7.42 1.51 -3.59
N THR A 51 7.28 2.55 -4.41
CA THR A 51 6.10 2.72 -5.25
C THR A 51 6.40 2.17 -6.64
N TYR A 52 5.59 1.22 -7.09
CA TYR A 52 5.74 0.60 -8.40
C TYR A 52 4.38 0.55 -9.09
N LYS A 53 4.27 1.19 -10.24
CA LYS A 53 3.04 1.28 -11.04
C LYS A 53 1.84 1.77 -10.21
N GLY A 54 2.09 2.77 -9.38
CA GLY A 54 1.04 3.38 -8.56
C GLY A 54 0.64 2.62 -7.32
N LYS A 55 1.35 1.56 -6.98
CA LYS A 55 1.07 0.73 -5.80
C LYS A 55 2.30 0.64 -4.91
N PHE A 56 2.09 0.46 -3.61
CA PHE A 56 3.18 0.15 -2.70
C PHE A 56 3.53 -1.33 -2.82
N VAL A 57 4.82 -1.61 -2.98
CA VAL A 57 5.34 -2.99 -3.06
C VAL A 57 6.58 -3.10 -2.19
N MET A 58 6.96 -4.34 -1.84
CA MET A 58 8.24 -4.58 -1.17
C MET A 58 9.36 -4.43 -2.19
N LYS A 59 10.46 -3.78 -1.80
CA LYS A 59 11.63 -3.61 -2.68
C LYS A 59 12.16 -4.96 -3.19
N SER A 60 12.05 -6.01 -2.37
CA SER A 60 12.49 -7.35 -2.74
C SER A 60 11.64 -7.99 -3.85
N ASP A 61 10.43 -7.48 -4.08
CA ASP A 61 9.52 -8.03 -5.08
C ASP A 61 9.69 -7.38 -6.46
N VAL A 62 10.53 -6.36 -6.57
CA VAL A 62 10.75 -5.61 -7.81
C VAL A 62 12.25 -5.50 -8.06
N SER A 63 12.69 -5.85 -9.27
CA SER A 63 14.09 -5.67 -9.63
C SER A 63 14.37 -4.17 -9.86
N VAL A 64 15.63 -3.78 -9.73
CA VAL A 64 16.05 -2.39 -9.99
C VAL A 64 15.70 -2.01 -11.42
N GLU A 65 15.91 -2.91 -12.36
CA GLU A 65 15.62 -2.67 -13.77
C GLU A 65 14.13 -2.42 -13.99
N ASP A 66 13.26 -3.25 -13.41
CA ASP A 66 11.81 -3.07 -13.52
C ASP A 66 11.36 -1.76 -12.90
N TYR A 67 11.94 -1.39 -11.76
CA TYR A 67 11.61 -0.14 -11.09
C TYR A 67 11.97 1.08 -11.95
N LEU A 68 13.12 1.04 -12.59
CA LEU A 68 13.57 2.16 -13.43
C LEU A 68 12.77 2.27 -14.73
N ASN A 69 12.16 1.19 -15.17
CA ASN A 69 11.41 1.13 -16.42
C ASN A 69 9.89 1.24 -16.25
N GLN A 70 9.41 1.53 -15.04
CA GLN A 70 7.97 1.68 -14.80
C GLN A 70 7.38 2.90 -15.51
#